data_6b234c32a3ad1d1389111dabe5e5e6c2
#
_entry.id   6b234c32a3ad1d1389111dabe5e5e6c2
#
_cell.length_a   1.000
_cell.length_b   1.000
_cell.length_c   1.000
_cell.angle_alpha   90.00
_cell.angle_beta   90.00
_cell.angle_gamma   90.00
#
_symmetry.space_group_name_H-M   'P 1'
#
loop_
_entity.id
_entity.type
_entity.pdbx_description
1 polymer ?
#
loop_
_entity_poly.entity_id
_entity_poly.type
_entity_poly.pdbx_seq_one_letter_code
_entity_poly.pdbx_strand_id
1 'polypeptide(L)'
;MKDQDTQLRNWKAVAAASAVVAFALIIVLLVIGVRGIRDSAVKPANAPADETVIETASSETEPEITEVVITEETETIEETAAENADPLSLWTENAPAKTALVSYVETVTDESSSDFIPVENRIAVFDMDGTILCETDPYYFDHCILVYRVLEDPDYKDKASAFEKDVATRLQAKFDGDKTVEVSMVEHGQAVASAFKGMTIGEFEAYVKAFKDQPAPGYNGMTRGEAFYKPMLQIIDYLQANDFKVYIVSGTDRLIVRGLIDGSVDIPRNQLIGSDETLVALNQGGEDGEVYTFTDKDKVITGGEFIIKNLNMNKVTSIMTEIGIQPVLSFGNSTGDAAMAEFTTTDNKYKSLAFMLCCDDLERENGNASKAEKMFDLCNEFDWIAVSMKNDWTTIYGEGVTRKK
;
A
#
# COMPACT_ATOMS: atom_id res chain seq x y z
N MET A 1 17.58 -28.22 26.20
CA MET A 1 16.87 -27.53 27.30
C MET A 1 17.75 -26.64 28.17
N LYS A 2 18.98 -27.00 28.57
CA LYS A 2 19.83 -26.09 29.37
C LYS A 2 20.45 -24.91 28.62
N ASP A 3 20.55 -24.97 27.30
CA ASP A 3 21.18 -23.92 26.46
C ASP A 3 20.23 -22.77 26.12
N GLN A 4 18.96 -23.05 25.95
CA GLN A 4 17.95 -22.04 25.70
C GLN A 4 17.67 -21.13 26.90
N ASP A 5 17.71 -21.68 28.13
CA ASP A 5 17.54 -20.89 29.36
C ASP A 5 18.70 -19.90 29.58
N THR A 6 19.90 -20.27 29.15
CA THR A 6 21.10 -19.42 29.27
C THR A 6 21.04 -18.26 28.27
N GLN A 7 20.61 -18.52 27.03
CA GLN A 7 20.43 -17.48 26.03
C GLN A 7 19.32 -16.47 26.44
N LEU A 8 18.18 -16.95 26.94
CA LEU A 8 17.09 -16.12 27.40
C LEU A 8 17.48 -15.21 28.58
N ARG A 9 18.34 -15.71 29.50
CA ARG A 9 18.87 -14.90 30.60
C ARG A 9 19.82 -13.81 30.13
N ASN A 10 20.67 -14.11 29.14
CA ASN A 10 21.59 -13.13 28.57
C ASN A 10 20.83 -12.01 27.80
N TRP A 11 19.77 -12.34 27.07
CA TRP A 11 18.91 -11.37 26.40
C TRP A 11 18.20 -10.43 27.38
N LYS A 12 17.70 -10.96 28.50
CA LYS A 12 17.05 -10.13 29.55
C LYS A 12 18.05 -9.19 30.23
N ALA A 13 19.31 -9.62 30.42
CA ALA A 13 20.36 -8.76 30.98
C ALA A 13 20.78 -7.65 30.03
N VAL A 14 20.86 -7.90 28.73
CA VAL A 14 21.18 -6.88 27.70
C VAL A 14 20.04 -5.88 27.57
N ALA A 15 18.78 -6.33 27.56
CA ALA A 15 17.60 -5.45 27.51
C ALA A 15 17.50 -4.53 28.73
N ALA A 16 17.82 -5.03 29.93
CA ALA A 16 17.83 -4.23 31.16
C ALA A 16 18.95 -3.15 31.15
N ALA A 17 20.12 -3.49 30.63
CA ALA A 17 21.24 -2.54 30.51
C ALA A 17 20.93 -1.42 29.50
N SER A 18 20.28 -1.75 28.38
CA SER A 18 19.88 -0.76 27.37
C SER A 18 18.80 0.20 27.87
N ALA A 19 17.85 -0.29 28.69
CA ALA A 19 16.81 0.56 29.29
C ALA A 19 17.40 1.59 30.27
N VAL A 20 18.42 1.24 31.04
CA VAL A 20 19.07 2.16 32.01
C VAL A 20 19.85 3.25 31.28
N VAL A 21 20.50 2.96 30.16
CA VAL A 21 21.24 3.95 29.36
C VAL A 21 20.26 4.91 28.66
N ALA A 22 19.14 4.42 28.13
CA ALA A 22 18.12 5.26 27.53
C ALA A 22 17.47 6.23 28.54
N PHE A 23 17.22 5.78 29.77
CA PHE A 23 16.64 6.62 30.83
C PHE A 23 17.58 7.71 31.30
N ALA A 24 18.90 7.44 31.35
CA ALA A 24 19.92 8.45 31.68
C ALA A 24 20.06 9.52 30.61
N LEU A 25 19.95 9.17 29.33
CA LEU A 25 19.98 10.11 28.19
C LEU A 25 18.76 11.04 28.18
N ILE A 26 17.57 10.53 28.50
CA ILE A 26 16.33 11.33 28.58
C ILE A 26 16.44 12.37 29.70
N ILE A 27 17.02 12.04 30.86
CA ILE A 27 17.21 12.98 31.97
C ILE A 27 18.22 14.12 31.60
N VAL A 28 19.25 13.80 30.83
CA VAL A 28 20.23 14.80 30.37
C VAL A 28 19.60 15.76 29.37
N LEU A 29 18.76 15.29 28.46
CA LEU A 29 18.05 16.13 27.49
C LEU A 29 16.99 17.03 28.14
N LEU A 30 16.29 16.56 29.17
CA LEU A 30 15.32 17.36 29.93
C LEU A 30 16.02 18.50 30.76
N VAL A 31 17.21 18.28 31.26
CA VAL A 31 17.97 19.32 32.00
C VAL A 31 18.52 20.41 31.08
N ILE A 32 18.83 20.08 29.83
CA ILE A 32 19.32 21.06 28.83
C ILE A 32 18.15 21.88 28.25
N GLY A 33 16.94 21.24 28.06
CA GLY A 33 15.77 21.92 27.49
C GLY A 33 15.12 23.00 28.37
N VAL A 34 15.31 22.97 29.68
CA VAL A 34 14.67 23.94 30.62
C VAL A 34 15.41 25.27 30.73
N ARG A 35 16.62 25.43 30.15
CA ARG A 35 17.39 26.67 30.21
C ARG A 35 17.25 27.64 29.03
N GLY A 36 16.43 27.30 28.01
CA GLY A 36 16.34 28.03 26.74
C GLY A 36 15.09 28.89 26.50
N ILE A 37 14.11 28.95 27.40
CA ILE A 37 12.88 29.73 27.14
C ILE A 37 12.72 30.85 28.17
N ARG A 38 13.30 31.98 27.88
CA ARG A 38 12.86 33.31 28.37
C ARG A 38 13.21 34.37 27.33
N ASP A 39 12.19 35.19 27.02
CA ASP A 39 12.18 36.45 26.29
C ASP A 39 12.12 36.40 24.75
N SER A 40 10.91 36.56 24.20
CA SER A 40 10.60 37.61 23.22
C SER A 40 9.10 37.69 22.95
N ALA A 41 8.47 38.68 23.52
CA ALA A 41 7.10 39.09 23.19
C ALA A 41 7.16 40.08 22.01
N VAL A 42 6.39 39.82 20.93
CA VAL A 42 6.13 40.78 19.86
C VAL A 42 4.64 40.98 19.70
N LYS A 43 4.21 42.24 19.70
CA LYS A 43 2.84 42.75 19.56
C LYS A 43 2.30 42.59 18.15
N PRO A 44 0.97 42.51 17.96
CA PRO A 44 0.35 42.47 16.63
C PRO A 44 0.14 43.86 16.01
N ALA A 45 0.32 43.97 14.71
CA ALA A 45 -0.02 45.17 13.93
C ALA A 45 -1.25 44.94 13.06
N ASN A 46 -2.11 45.95 13.00
CA ASN A 46 -3.41 46.06 12.37
C ASN A 46 -3.38 46.00 10.85
N ALA A 47 -4.47 45.43 10.30
CA ALA A 47 -4.91 45.59 8.90
C ALA A 47 -5.51 46.97 8.63
N PRO A 48 -5.62 47.39 7.35
CA PRO A 48 -6.93 47.81 6.90
C PRO A 48 -7.42 47.16 5.60
N ALA A 49 -8.73 47.06 5.53
CA ALA A 49 -9.53 46.61 4.38
C ALA A 49 -9.50 47.67 3.26
N ASP A 50 -9.63 47.18 2.03
CA ASP A 50 -10.24 47.96 0.95
C ASP A 50 -11.09 47.11 0.03
N GLU A 51 -12.35 47.51 -0.08
CA GLU A 51 -13.39 46.97 -0.94
C GLU A 51 -13.28 47.54 -2.34
N THR A 52 -13.40 46.72 -3.36
CA THR A 52 -13.82 47.20 -4.68
C THR A 52 -14.83 46.27 -5.32
N VAL A 53 -16.04 46.74 -5.39
CA VAL A 53 -17.20 46.21 -6.14
C VAL A 53 -16.97 46.47 -7.62
N ILE A 54 -17.23 45.49 -8.47
CA ILE A 54 -17.51 45.71 -9.89
C ILE A 54 -18.76 44.92 -10.28
N GLU A 55 -19.67 45.68 -10.85
CA GLU A 55 -21.03 45.38 -11.24
C GLU A 55 -21.15 44.59 -12.56
N THR A 56 -22.21 43.87 -12.64
CA THR A 56 -22.81 43.06 -13.67
C THR A 56 -22.97 43.63 -15.08
N ALA A 57 -22.95 42.76 -16.08
CA ALA A 57 -23.80 42.90 -17.27
C ALA A 57 -24.24 41.55 -17.80
N SER A 58 -25.54 41.35 -17.84
CA SER A 58 -26.29 40.22 -18.40
C SER A 58 -26.37 40.29 -19.91
N SER A 59 -26.40 39.16 -20.59
CA SER A 59 -27.19 39.00 -21.83
C SER A 59 -27.62 37.55 -21.99
N GLU A 60 -28.92 37.35 -21.96
CA GLU A 60 -29.65 36.12 -22.27
C GLU A 60 -29.59 35.82 -23.78
N THR A 61 -29.48 34.54 -24.11
CA THR A 61 -30.10 33.97 -25.33
C THR A 61 -30.30 32.46 -25.07
N GLU A 62 -31.57 32.06 -25.00
CA GLU A 62 -32.03 30.67 -25.04
C GLU A 62 -31.86 30.07 -26.43
N PRO A 63 -31.60 28.76 -26.53
CA PRO A 63 -32.02 27.98 -27.70
C PRO A 63 -33.11 26.96 -27.34
N GLU A 64 -34.08 26.90 -28.27
CA GLU A 64 -35.24 26.03 -28.35
C GLU A 64 -34.95 24.55 -28.01
N ILE A 65 -35.82 23.99 -27.18
CA ILE A 65 -35.82 22.55 -26.83
C ILE A 65 -36.71 21.84 -27.86
N THR A 66 -36.11 20.91 -28.61
CA THR A 66 -36.87 19.94 -29.41
C THR A 66 -37.08 18.70 -28.55
N GLU A 67 -38.30 18.42 -28.18
CA GLU A 67 -38.75 17.23 -27.45
C GLU A 67 -38.48 15.96 -28.27
N VAL A 68 -37.59 15.11 -27.78
CA VAL A 68 -37.43 13.73 -28.24
C VAL A 68 -38.06 12.81 -27.19
N VAL A 69 -39.21 12.25 -27.55
CA VAL A 69 -39.87 11.21 -26.75
C VAL A 69 -39.01 9.91 -26.85
N ILE A 70 -38.29 9.58 -25.80
CA ILE A 70 -37.63 8.28 -25.65
C ILE A 70 -38.52 7.40 -24.75
N THR A 71 -38.86 6.24 -25.24
CA THR A 71 -39.73 5.27 -24.58
C THR A 71 -39.05 4.66 -23.34
N GLU A 72 -39.69 4.84 -22.18
CA GLU A 72 -39.24 4.42 -20.83
C GLU A 72 -39.13 2.86 -20.59
N GLU A 73 -39.35 2.02 -21.57
CA GLU A 73 -39.46 0.56 -21.32
C GLU A 73 -38.15 -0.21 -21.41
N THR A 74 -37.02 0.36 -21.86
CA THR A 74 -35.77 -0.37 -22.05
C THR A 74 -34.75 -0.15 -20.88
N GLU A 75 -34.83 0.99 -20.20
CA GLU A 75 -33.88 1.29 -19.10
C GLU A 75 -34.18 0.52 -17.80
N THR A 76 -35.46 0.23 -17.51
CA THR A 76 -35.86 -0.48 -16.30
C THR A 76 -35.45 -1.94 -16.22
N ILE A 77 -35.15 -2.61 -17.36
CA ILE A 77 -34.78 -4.03 -17.38
C ILE A 77 -33.25 -4.19 -17.17
N GLU A 78 -32.44 -3.26 -17.65
CA GLU A 78 -30.98 -3.29 -17.41
C GLU A 78 -30.62 -2.86 -15.98
N GLU A 79 -31.31 -1.87 -15.42
CA GLU A 79 -31.08 -1.38 -14.05
C GLU A 79 -31.47 -2.45 -12.99
N THR A 80 -32.58 -3.17 -13.18
CA THR A 80 -32.98 -4.26 -12.27
C THR A 80 -32.15 -5.53 -12.41
N ALA A 81 -31.46 -5.76 -13.52
CA ALA A 81 -30.53 -6.88 -13.68
C ALA A 81 -29.18 -6.59 -13.02
N ALA A 82 -28.75 -5.33 -12.98
CA ALA A 82 -27.53 -4.90 -12.29
C ALA A 82 -27.68 -4.91 -10.74
N GLU A 83 -28.86 -4.56 -10.22
CA GLU A 83 -29.16 -4.57 -8.78
C GLU A 83 -29.15 -5.98 -8.13
N ASN A 84 -29.27 -7.06 -8.92
CA ASN A 84 -29.31 -8.43 -8.41
C ASN A 84 -28.02 -9.25 -8.68
N ALA A 85 -26.99 -8.65 -9.24
CA ALA A 85 -25.72 -9.35 -9.45
C ALA A 85 -24.94 -9.47 -8.13
N ASP A 86 -24.46 -10.68 -7.81
CA ASP A 86 -23.57 -10.90 -6.66
C ASP A 86 -22.29 -10.06 -6.82
N PRO A 87 -22.02 -9.05 -5.97
CA PRO A 87 -20.84 -8.20 -6.09
C PRO A 87 -19.52 -8.96 -5.92
N LEU A 88 -19.58 -10.15 -5.32
CA LEU A 88 -18.45 -11.06 -5.13
C LEU A 88 -18.57 -12.33 -5.98
N SER A 89 -19.03 -12.19 -7.21
CA SER A 89 -19.32 -13.30 -8.16
C SER A 89 -18.08 -14.13 -8.56
N LEU A 90 -16.86 -13.59 -8.40
CA LEU A 90 -15.61 -14.32 -8.64
C LEU A 90 -15.15 -15.13 -7.41
N TRP A 91 -15.92 -15.11 -6.34
CA TRP A 91 -15.74 -15.98 -5.19
C TRP A 91 -16.68 -17.17 -5.29
N THR A 92 -16.25 -18.33 -4.80
CA THR A 92 -17.13 -19.50 -4.71
C THR A 92 -18.29 -19.22 -3.75
N GLU A 93 -19.46 -19.76 -4.03
CA GLU A 93 -20.70 -19.48 -3.30
C GLU A 93 -20.57 -19.71 -1.79
N ASN A 94 -19.85 -20.75 -1.39
CA ASN A 94 -19.70 -21.16 0.01
C ASN A 94 -18.31 -20.86 0.58
N ALA A 95 -17.54 -19.93 0.00
CA ALA A 95 -16.26 -19.52 0.53
C ALA A 95 -16.42 -18.95 1.95
N PRO A 96 -15.74 -19.53 2.98
CA PRO A 96 -15.88 -19.06 4.34
C PRO A 96 -15.49 -17.60 4.50
N ALA A 97 -14.43 -17.17 3.82
CA ALA A 97 -13.97 -15.79 3.86
C ALA A 97 -14.99 -14.81 3.24
N LYS A 98 -15.64 -15.17 2.11
CA LYS A 98 -16.74 -14.39 1.54
C LYS A 98 -17.90 -14.26 2.51
N THR A 99 -18.34 -15.36 3.10
CA THR A 99 -19.45 -15.38 4.05
C THR A 99 -19.17 -14.51 5.27
N ALA A 100 -17.94 -14.60 5.82
CA ALA A 100 -17.52 -13.80 6.96
C ALA A 100 -17.49 -12.30 6.63
N LEU A 101 -16.95 -11.93 5.46
CA LEU A 101 -16.88 -10.53 5.03
C LEU A 101 -18.27 -9.93 4.81
N VAL A 102 -19.14 -10.63 4.07
CA VAL A 102 -20.49 -10.14 3.77
C VAL A 102 -21.29 -9.96 5.07
N SER A 103 -21.30 -10.99 5.94
CA SER A 103 -21.99 -10.89 7.23
C SER A 103 -21.44 -9.79 8.13
N TYR A 104 -20.12 -9.57 8.10
CA TYR A 104 -19.48 -8.46 8.82
C TYR A 104 -19.98 -7.12 8.28
N VAL A 105 -19.87 -6.89 6.97
CA VAL A 105 -20.27 -5.62 6.34
C VAL A 105 -21.76 -5.33 6.61
N GLU A 106 -22.65 -6.30 6.37
CA GLU A 106 -24.08 -6.16 6.69
C GLU A 106 -24.32 -5.75 8.15
N THR A 107 -23.59 -6.38 9.08
CA THR A 107 -23.74 -6.10 10.52
C THR A 107 -23.29 -4.70 10.88
N VAL A 108 -22.12 -4.24 10.37
CA VAL A 108 -21.52 -2.98 10.81
C VAL A 108 -22.04 -1.77 10.04
N THR A 109 -22.76 -1.98 8.94
CA THR A 109 -23.42 -0.91 8.18
C THR A 109 -24.88 -0.70 8.55
N ASP A 110 -25.51 -1.64 9.24
CA ASP A 110 -26.89 -1.51 9.74
C ASP A 110 -26.95 -0.60 10.96
N GLU A 111 -27.54 0.58 10.81
CA GLU A 111 -27.72 1.58 11.89
C GLU A 111 -28.49 1.03 13.11
N SER A 112 -29.27 -0.03 12.95
CA SER A 112 -30.00 -0.68 14.03
C SER A 112 -29.15 -1.71 14.80
N SER A 113 -28.00 -2.09 14.27
CA SER A 113 -27.08 -3.04 14.88
C SER A 113 -26.32 -2.44 16.06
N SER A 114 -26.13 -3.24 17.13
CA SER A 114 -25.23 -2.87 18.23
C SER A 114 -23.77 -2.74 17.81
N ASP A 115 -23.38 -3.34 16.68
CA ASP A 115 -22.05 -3.33 16.12
C ASP A 115 -21.89 -2.28 14.99
N PHE A 116 -22.89 -1.37 14.82
CA PHE A 116 -22.83 -0.32 13.82
C PHE A 116 -21.55 0.52 13.92
N ILE A 117 -20.91 0.73 12.79
CA ILE A 117 -19.70 1.57 12.66
C ILE A 117 -20.03 2.82 11.84
N PRO A 118 -19.86 4.05 12.40
CA PRO A 118 -20.01 5.27 11.64
C PRO A 118 -19.07 5.32 10.44
N VAL A 119 -19.51 5.92 9.32
CA VAL A 119 -18.80 5.93 8.03
C VAL A 119 -17.35 6.42 8.16
N GLU A 120 -17.09 7.45 8.98
CA GLU A 120 -15.75 7.99 9.20
C GLU A 120 -14.77 7.00 9.85
N ASN A 121 -15.27 5.91 10.47
CA ASN A 121 -14.48 4.87 11.11
C ASN A 121 -14.42 3.56 10.29
N ARG A 122 -15.10 3.49 9.13
CA ARG A 122 -15.04 2.33 8.23
C ARG A 122 -13.74 2.36 7.42
N ILE A 123 -12.64 1.96 8.04
CA ILE A 123 -11.30 1.93 7.43
C ILE A 123 -10.88 0.49 7.16
N ALA A 124 -10.57 0.18 5.90
CA ALA A 124 -9.99 -1.07 5.47
C ALA A 124 -8.58 -0.85 4.94
N VAL A 125 -7.61 -1.67 5.36
CA VAL A 125 -6.23 -1.60 4.92
C VAL A 125 -5.82 -2.89 4.22
N PHE A 126 -5.12 -2.77 3.10
CA PHE A 126 -4.66 -3.89 2.28
C PHE A 126 -3.14 -3.82 2.10
N ASP A 127 -2.46 -4.94 2.27
CA ASP A 127 -1.17 -5.11 1.63
C ASP A 127 -1.35 -5.19 0.11
N MET A 128 -0.27 -5.03 -0.66
CA MET A 128 -0.33 -5.07 -2.13
C MET A 128 0.16 -6.40 -2.67
N ASP A 129 1.44 -6.70 -2.51
CA ASP A 129 2.11 -7.83 -3.15
C ASP A 129 1.69 -9.17 -2.50
N GLY A 130 0.97 -10.01 -3.23
CA GLY A 130 0.40 -11.26 -2.73
C GLY A 130 -0.93 -11.10 -2.02
N THR A 131 -1.47 -9.87 -1.95
CA THR A 131 -2.78 -9.57 -1.37
C THR A 131 -3.78 -9.08 -2.42
N ILE A 132 -3.42 -8.09 -3.22
CA ILE A 132 -4.24 -7.62 -4.35
C ILE A 132 -3.52 -7.76 -5.69
N LEU A 133 -2.20 -7.87 -5.69
CA LEU A 133 -1.33 -8.04 -6.85
C LEU A 133 -0.57 -9.36 -6.73
N CYS A 134 -0.25 -10.00 -7.84
CA CYS A 134 0.65 -11.15 -7.90
C CYS A 134 1.92 -10.91 -7.10
N GLU A 135 2.21 -11.78 -6.14
CA GLU A 135 3.37 -11.61 -5.27
C GLU A 135 4.68 -11.74 -6.06
N THR A 136 4.72 -12.75 -6.93
CA THR A 136 5.94 -13.08 -7.68
C THR A 136 5.61 -13.47 -9.13
N ASP A 137 6.13 -12.69 -10.09
CA ASP A 137 5.98 -12.96 -11.53
C ASP A 137 7.35 -12.88 -12.26
N PRO A 138 8.21 -13.87 -12.18
CA PRO A 138 8.34 -14.85 -11.09
C PRO A 138 8.92 -14.26 -9.79
N TYR A 139 9.17 -12.95 -9.74
CA TYR A 139 9.69 -12.19 -8.58
C TYR A 139 8.86 -10.94 -8.36
N TYR A 140 9.04 -10.31 -7.19
CA TYR A 140 8.38 -9.05 -6.84
C TYR A 140 8.57 -8.00 -7.92
N PHE A 141 7.53 -7.25 -8.20
CA PHE A 141 7.56 -6.19 -9.23
C PHE A 141 8.66 -5.16 -8.97
N ASP A 142 8.83 -4.71 -7.71
CA ASP A 142 9.84 -3.72 -7.32
C ASP A 142 11.28 -4.23 -7.47
N HIS A 143 11.50 -5.53 -7.31
CA HIS A 143 12.79 -6.18 -7.62
C HIS A 143 13.05 -6.18 -9.13
N CYS A 144 12.03 -6.53 -9.92
CA CYS A 144 12.17 -6.63 -11.37
C CYS A 144 12.43 -5.26 -12.02
N ILE A 145 11.74 -4.20 -11.58
CA ILE A 145 11.93 -2.85 -12.11
C ILE A 145 13.32 -2.29 -11.76
N LEU A 146 13.85 -2.59 -10.56
CA LEU A 146 15.21 -2.21 -10.18
C LEU A 146 16.26 -2.92 -11.05
N VAL A 147 16.12 -4.23 -11.24
CA VAL A 147 17.03 -5.01 -12.10
C VAL A 147 17.02 -4.48 -13.52
N TYR A 148 15.82 -4.28 -14.08
CA TYR A 148 15.69 -3.70 -15.43
C TYR A 148 16.37 -2.34 -15.53
N ARG A 149 16.10 -1.41 -14.61
CA ARG A 149 16.65 -0.07 -14.64
C ARG A 149 18.17 -0.07 -14.56
N VAL A 150 18.74 -0.88 -13.69
CA VAL A 150 20.19 -0.86 -13.40
C VAL A 150 21.01 -1.67 -14.41
N LEU A 151 20.46 -2.79 -14.91
CA LEU A 151 21.23 -3.71 -15.76
C LEU A 151 20.84 -3.64 -17.25
N GLU A 152 19.62 -3.23 -17.58
CA GLU A 152 19.07 -3.35 -18.93
C GLU A 152 18.73 -2.00 -19.56
N ASP A 153 18.17 -1.05 -18.80
CA ASP A 153 17.72 0.25 -19.30
C ASP A 153 18.84 1.01 -19.99
N PRO A 154 18.77 1.24 -21.33
CA PRO A 154 19.83 1.90 -22.09
C PRO A 154 20.10 3.33 -21.62
N ASP A 155 19.11 3.99 -21.01
CA ASP A 155 19.22 5.38 -20.57
C ASP A 155 19.86 5.50 -19.17
N TYR A 156 19.96 4.41 -18.41
CA TYR A 156 20.47 4.43 -17.04
C TYR A 156 21.61 3.46 -16.72
N LYS A 157 21.67 2.28 -17.27
CA LYS A 157 22.62 1.20 -16.89
C LYS A 157 24.09 1.64 -16.84
N ASP A 158 24.49 2.55 -17.74
CA ASP A 158 25.87 3.07 -17.78
C ASP A 158 26.14 4.12 -16.69
N LYS A 159 25.08 4.74 -16.14
CA LYS A 159 25.13 5.73 -15.06
C LYS A 159 25.00 5.09 -13.66
N ALA A 160 24.50 3.86 -13.60
CA ALA A 160 24.24 3.17 -12.34
C ALA A 160 25.52 3.02 -11.50
N SER A 161 25.42 3.30 -10.21
CA SER A 161 26.51 3.22 -9.25
C SER A 161 26.98 1.78 -9.04
N ALA A 162 28.16 1.60 -8.45
CA ALA A 162 28.66 0.26 -8.09
C ALA A 162 27.75 -0.45 -7.07
N PHE A 163 27.14 0.28 -6.14
CA PHE A 163 26.18 -0.25 -5.17
C PHE A 163 24.92 -0.76 -5.85
N GLU A 164 24.30 0.03 -6.70
CA GLU A 164 23.09 -0.35 -7.44
C GLU A 164 23.35 -1.59 -8.29
N LYS A 165 24.49 -1.62 -9.01
CA LYS A 165 24.91 -2.76 -9.83
C LYS A 165 25.13 -4.02 -9.00
N ASP A 166 25.74 -3.93 -7.82
CA ASP A 166 25.92 -5.05 -6.91
C ASP A 166 24.56 -5.62 -6.47
N VAL A 167 23.65 -4.76 -5.98
CA VAL A 167 22.31 -5.18 -5.53
C VAL A 167 21.52 -5.80 -6.69
N ALA A 168 21.46 -5.14 -7.85
CA ALA A 168 20.72 -5.65 -9.00
C ALA A 168 21.31 -6.96 -9.55
N THR A 169 22.64 -7.12 -9.55
CA THR A 169 23.30 -8.36 -9.97
C THR A 169 22.99 -9.52 -9.02
N ARG A 170 22.95 -9.26 -7.70
CA ARG A 170 22.56 -10.26 -6.71
C ARG A 170 21.08 -10.65 -6.86
N LEU A 171 20.18 -9.69 -7.13
CA LEU A 171 18.79 -9.98 -7.44
C LEU A 171 18.66 -10.82 -8.72
N GLN A 172 19.38 -10.47 -9.79
CA GLN A 172 19.39 -11.23 -11.03
C GLN A 172 19.88 -12.68 -10.80
N ALA A 173 20.93 -12.87 -10.01
CA ALA A 173 21.42 -14.21 -9.66
C ALA A 173 20.33 -15.04 -8.93
N LYS A 174 19.54 -14.41 -8.02
CA LYS A 174 18.36 -15.07 -7.43
C LYS A 174 17.30 -15.43 -8.47
N PHE A 175 17.06 -14.55 -9.43
CA PHE A 175 16.14 -14.81 -10.55
C PHE A 175 16.61 -16.00 -11.41
N ASP A 176 17.91 -16.14 -11.55
CA ASP A 176 18.54 -17.27 -12.26
C ASP A 176 18.64 -18.56 -11.41
N GLY A 177 18.09 -18.53 -10.17
CA GLY A 177 17.97 -19.70 -9.29
C GLY A 177 19.07 -19.88 -8.27
N ASP A 178 19.99 -18.92 -8.09
CA ASP A 178 21.02 -18.98 -7.04
C ASP A 178 20.40 -18.66 -5.67
N LYS A 179 20.19 -19.72 -4.88
CA LYS A 179 19.62 -19.63 -3.52
C LYS A 179 20.64 -19.23 -2.46
N THR A 180 21.91 -19.09 -2.80
CA THR A 180 22.97 -18.72 -1.86
C THR A 180 23.14 -17.22 -1.71
N VAL A 181 22.59 -16.46 -2.65
CA VAL A 181 22.67 -15.00 -2.68
C VAL A 181 21.51 -14.39 -1.90
N GLU A 182 21.81 -13.43 -1.04
CA GLU A 182 20.82 -12.68 -0.28
C GLU A 182 20.92 -11.18 -0.57
N VAL A 183 19.77 -10.53 -0.63
CA VAL A 183 19.61 -9.07 -0.65
C VAL A 183 18.65 -8.72 0.48
N SER A 184 19.08 -7.89 1.40
CA SER A 184 18.22 -7.43 2.49
C SER A 184 17.18 -6.43 1.97
N MET A 185 16.03 -6.34 2.66
CA MET A 185 14.97 -5.38 2.31
C MET A 185 15.45 -3.92 2.38
N VAL A 186 16.43 -3.64 3.26
CA VAL A 186 17.02 -2.30 3.38
C VAL A 186 17.94 -2.01 2.20
N GLU A 187 18.85 -2.94 1.82
CA GLU A 187 19.71 -2.77 0.64
C GLU A 187 18.88 -2.57 -0.63
N HIS A 188 17.81 -3.36 -0.78
CA HIS A 188 16.88 -3.20 -1.90
C HIS A 188 16.24 -1.79 -1.91
N GLY A 189 15.66 -1.34 -0.78
CA GLY A 189 15.07 0.00 -0.69
C GLY A 189 16.08 1.13 -0.97
N GLN A 190 17.31 1.01 -0.46
CA GLN A 190 18.40 1.96 -0.74
C GLN A 190 18.76 1.98 -2.23
N ALA A 191 18.80 0.82 -2.89
CA ALA A 191 19.11 0.74 -4.31
C ALA A 191 17.97 1.32 -5.17
N VAL A 192 16.71 1.11 -4.81
CA VAL A 192 15.55 1.73 -5.48
C VAL A 192 15.63 3.25 -5.33
N ALA A 193 15.71 3.78 -4.11
CA ALA A 193 15.81 5.21 -3.88
C ALA A 193 16.97 5.85 -4.68
N SER A 194 18.15 5.23 -4.67
CA SER A 194 19.32 5.70 -5.42
C SER A 194 19.12 5.67 -6.92
N ALA A 195 18.58 4.56 -7.46
CA ALA A 195 18.45 4.36 -8.91
C ALA A 195 17.42 5.31 -9.56
N PHE A 196 16.47 5.81 -8.81
CA PHE A 196 15.48 6.77 -9.29
C PHE A 196 15.75 8.21 -8.86
N LYS A 197 16.88 8.48 -8.20
CA LYS A 197 17.29 9.81 -7.75
C LYS A 197 17.20 10.87 -8.83
N GLY A 198 16.61 12.02 -8.50
CA GLY A 198 16.52 13.20 -9.36
C GLY A 198 15.35 13.18 -10.34
N MET A 199 14.55 12.12 -10.38
CA MET A 199 13.32 12.12 -11.16
C MET A 199 12.25 12.97 -10.48
N THR A 200 11.47 13.69 -11.24
CA THR A 200 10.20 14.23 -10.74
C THR A 200 9.24 13.08 -10.46
N ILE A 201 8.27 13.33 -9.57
CA ILE A 201 7.24 12.32 -9.25
C ILE A 201 6.55 11.79 -10.52
N GLY A 202 6.22 12.71 -11.46
CA GLY A 202 5.58 12.30 -12.73
C GLY A 202 6.50 11.47 -13.64
N GLU A 203 7.80 11.75 -13.68
CA GLU A 203 8.77 10.95 -14.44
C GLU A 203 8.94 9.56 -13.85
N PHE A 204 9.02 9.44 -12.52
CA PHE A 204 9.11 8.14 -11.86
C PHE A 204 7.85 7.30 -12.15
N GLU A 205 6.67 7.86 -11.96
CA GLU A 205 5.41 7.16 -12.22
C GLU A 205 5.23 6.78 -13.68
N ALA A 206 5.64 7.65 -14.61
CA ALA A 206 5.65 7.32 -16.04
C ALA A 206 6.59 6.15 -16.35
N TYR A 207 7.74 6.07 -15.66
CA TYR A 207 8.65 4.94 -15.78
C TYR A 207 8.01 3.63 -15.26
N VAL A 208 7.37 3.67 -14.11
CA VAL A 208 6.63 2.51 -13.57
C VAL A 208 5.53 2.08 -14.54
N LYS A 209 4.77 3.02 -15.10
CA LYS A 209 3.72 2.75 -16.10
C LYS A 209 4.28 2.07 -17.34
N ALA A 210 5.39 2.55 -17.90
CA ALA A 210 6.02 1.94 -19.05
C ALA A 210 6.54 0.52 -18.75
N PHE A 211 7.01 0.27 -17.53
CA PHE A 211 7.46 -1.05 -17.09
C PHE A 211 6.29 -2.02 -16.86
N LYS A 212 5.18 -1.55 -16.27
CA LYS A 212 4.01 -2.41 -16.03
C LYS A 212 3.31 -2.87 -17.31
N ASP A 213 3.48 -2.14 -18.43
CA ASP A 213 2.93 -2.52 -19.74
C ASP A 213 3.70 -3.68 -20.42
N GLN A 214 4.85 -4.07 -19.86
CA GLN A 214 5.61 -5.22 -20.36
C GLN A 214 4.86 -6.54 -20.07
N PRO A 215 5.03 -7.56 -20.94
CA PRO A 215 4.44 -8.88 -20.68
C PRO A 215 4.90 -9.47 -19.34
N ALA A 216 3.98 -10.07 -18.61
CA ALA A 216 4.27 -10.80 -17.39
C ALA A 216 5.12 -12.05 -17.71
N PRO A 217 6.35 -12.20 -17.17
CA PRO A 217 7.24 -13.31 -17.55
C PRO A 217 6.70 -14.68 -17.14
N GLY A 218 6.01 -14.77 -16.00
CA GLY A 218 5.48 -16.01 -15.45
C GLY A 218 4.14 -16.45 -16.05
N TYR A 219 3.51 -15.62 -16.88
CA TYR A 219 2.16 -15.84 -17.39
C TYR A 219 2.05 -15.61 -18.89
N ASN A 220 1.02 -16.21 -19.51
CA ASN A 220 0.56 -15.89 -20.86
C ASN A 220 -0.72 -15.07 -20.74
N GLY A 221 -0.93 -14.14 -21.67
CA GLY A 221 -2.18 -13.39 -21.80
C GLY A 221 -2.36 -12.23 -20.84
N MET A 222 -1.29 -11.79 -20.13
CA MET A 222 -1.35 -10.55 -19.34
C MET A 222 -0.01 -9.81 -19.33
N THR A 223 -0.07 -8.51 -19.05
CA THR A 223 1.07 -7.67 -18.71
C THR A 223 1.34 -7.71 -17.19
N ARG A 224 2.47 -7.15 -16.75
CA ARG A 224 2.79 -7.02 -15.32
C ARG A 224 1.76 -6.17 -14.58
N GLY A 225 1.21 -5.14 -15.22
CA GLY A 225 0.20 -4.24 -14.66
C GLY A 225 -1.23 -4.81 -14.62
N GLU A 226 -1.47 -5.94 -15.27
CA GLU A 226 -2.75 -6.67 -15.22
C GLU A 226 -2.77 -7.77 -14.15
N ALA A 227 -1.65 -8.00 -13.46
CA ALA A 227 -1.48 -9.09 -12.51
C ALA A 227 -2.21 -8.86 -11.16
N PHE A 228 -3.33 -8.14 -11.17
CA PHE A 228 -4.18 -7.98 -9.99
C PHE A 228 -5.14 -9.17 -9.83
N TYR A 229 -5.29 -9.63 -8.59
CA TYR A 229 -6.24 -10.67 -8.22
C TYR A 229 -7.67 -10.16 -8.36
N LYS A 230 -8.38 -10.57 -9.41
CA LYS A 230 -9.73 -10.10 -9.72
C LYS A 230 -10.72 -10.26 -8.55
N PRO A 231 -10.72 -11.40 -7.80
CA PRO A 231 -11.59 -11.52 -6.63
C PRO A 231 -11.30 -10.49 -5.53
N MET A 232 -10.04 -10.06 -5.35
CA MET A 232 -9.69 -9.05 -4.37
C MET A 232 -10.09 -7.65 -4.81
N LEU A 233 -10.06 -7.36 -6.12
CA LEU A 233 -10.63 -6.10 -6.64
C LEU A 233 -12.12 -6.01 -6.36
N GLN A 234 -12.88 -7.11 -6.49
CA GLN A 234 -14.30 -7.12 -6.11
C GLN A 234 -14.52 -6.82 -4.62
N ILE A 235 -13.60 -7.26 -3.73
CA ILE A 235 -13.69 -6.87 -2.30
C ILE A 235 -13.49 -5.36 -2.14
N ILE A 236 -12.53 -4.77 -2.85
CA ILE A 236 -12.30 -3.32 -2.81
C ILE A 236 -13.57 -2.57 -3.25
N ASP A 237 -14.11 -2.94 -4.41
CA ASP A 237 -15.34 -2.34 -4.95
C ASP A 237 -16.53 -2.51 -3.98
N TYR A 238 -16.69 -3.71 -3.42
CA TYR A 238 -17.75 -4.01 -2.46
C TYR A 238 -17.64 -3.19 -1.19
N LEU A 239 -16.43 -3.04 -0.63
CA LEU A 239 -16.19 -2.23 0.56
C LEU A 239 -16.45 -0.75 0.28
N GLN A 240 -15.98 -0.24 -0.85
CA GLN A 240 -16.23 1.16 -1.25
C GLN A 240 -17.73 1.44 -1.45
N ALA A 241 -18.47 0.49 -2.06
CA ALA A 241 -19.93 0.59 -2.21
C ALA A 241 -20.68 0.58 -0.87
N ASN A 242 -20.03 0.14 0.21
CA ASN A 242 -20.55 0.16 1.59
C ASN A 242 -19.88 1.24 2.46
N ASP A 243 -19.40 2.32 1.83
CA ASP A 243 -18.80 3.50 2.47
C ASP A 243 -17.52 3.23 3.29
N PHE A 244 -16.77 2.15 2.99
CA PHE A 244 -15.45 1.95 3.54
C PHE A 244 -14.41 2.77 2.78
N LYS A 245 -13.50 3.41 3.50
CA LYS A 245 -12.27 3.96 2.93
C LYS A 245 -11.21 2.88 2.86
N VAL A 246 -10.75 2.58 1.65
CA VAL A 246 -9.75 1.55 1.39
C VAL A 246 -8.38 2.19 1.23
N TYR A 247 -7.40 1.70 1.98
CA TYR A 247 -6.01 2.11 1.91
C TYR A 247 -5.12 0.93 1.50
N ILE A 248 -4.12 1.20 0.67
CA ILE A 248 -3.02 0.26 0.44
C ILE A 248 -1.89 0.59 1.41
N VAL A 249 -1.36 -0.42 2.09
CA VAL A 249 -0.25 -0.30 3.06
C VAL A 249 0.82 -1.33 2.70
N SER A 250 1.66 -0.97 1.72
CA SER A 250 2.60 -1.88 1.06
C SER A 250 4.04 -1.74 1.57
N GLY A 251 4.80 -2.84 1.51
CA GLY A 251 6.25 -2.83 1.65
C GLY A 251 7.01 -2.35 0.41
N THR A 252 6.35 -2.25 -0.73
CA THR A 252 6.91 -1.70 -1.97
C THR A 252 7.04 -0.16 -1.86
N ASP A 253 7.97 0.42 -2.61
CA ASP A 253 8.15 1.88 -2.66
C ASP A 253 6.85 2.59 -3.05
N ARG A 254 6.53 3.70 -2.37
CA ARG A 254 5.28 4.46 -2.53
C ARG A 254 5.05 4.94 -3.95
N LEU A 255 6.08 5.37 -4.65
CA LEU A 255 5.95 5.87 -6.03
C LEU A 255 5.74 4.72 -7.02
N ILE A 256 6.34 3.55 -6.75
CA ILE A 256 6.05 2.32 -7.48
C ILE A 256 4.59 1.90 -7.25
N VAL A 257 4.12 1.88 -5.99
CA VAL A 257 2.71 1.58 -5.67
C VAL A 257 1.77 2.51 -6.44
N ARG A 258 2.03 3.81 -6.44
CA ARG A 258 1.21 4.80 -7.15
C ARG A 258 1.19 4.56 -8.66
N GLY A 259 2.33 4.28 -9.26
CA GLY A 259 2.42 3.98 -10.69
C GLY A 259 1.71 2.67 -11.10
N LEU A 260 1.73 1.65 -10.22
CA LEU A 260 1.04 0.38 -10.43
C LEU A 260 -0.49 0.53 -10.33
N ILE A 261 -0.96 1.18 -9.28
CA ILE A 261 -2.40 1.34 -8.98
C ILE A 261 -3.09 2.24 -9.99
N ASP A 262 -2.41 3.31 -10.44
CA ASP A 262 -3.00 4.29 -11.35
C ASP A 262 -3.52 3.67 -12.65
N GLY A 263 -4.83 3.84 -12.88
CA GLY A 263 -5.55 3.26 -14.02
C GLY A 263 -5.83 1.75 -13.92
N SER A 264 -5.48 1.09 -12.80
CA SER A 264 -5.68 -0.35 -12.59
C SER A 264 -6.69 -0.63 -11.46
N VAL A 265 -6.69 0.18 -10.40
CA VAL A 265 -7.58 0.05 -9.24
C VAL A 265 -8.07 1.44 -8.85
N ASP A 266 -9.36 1.58 -8.56
CA ASP A 266 -9.97 2.87 -8.17
C ASP A 266 -9.73 3.15 -6.68
N ILE A 267 -8.50 3.52 -6.35
CA ILE A 267 -8.09 3.98 -5.01
C ILE A 267 -7.40 5.34 -5.14
N PRO A 268 -7.86 6.37 -4.40
CA PRO A 268 -7.23 7.69 -4.42
C PRO A 268 -5.76 7.67 -4.02
N ARG A 269 -4.93 8.46 -4.69
CA ARG A 269 -3.47 8.50 -4.46
C ARG A 269 -3.05 8.76 -3.01
N ASN A 270 -3.81 9.55 -2.28
CA ASN A 270 -3.58 9.82 -0.86
C ASN A 270 -3.96 8.65 0.07
N GLN A 271 -4.50 7.59 -0.47
CA GLN A 271 -4.78 6.33 0.23
C GLN A 271 -3.73 5.23 -0.09
N LEU A 272 -2.64 5.59 -0.78
CA LEU A 272 -1.55 4.68 -1.16
C LEU A 272 -0.32 4.96 -0.29
N ILE A 273 -0.06 4.07 0.67
CA ILE A 273 1.03 4.10 1.64
C ILE A 273 2.05 3.03 1.24
N GLY A 274 3.31 3.40 1.20
CA GLY A 274 4.41 2.49 0.82
C GLY A 274 5.66 2.69 1.68
N SER A 275 6.73 2.04 1.29
CA SER A 275 8.07 2.40 1.75
C SER A 275 8.44 3.78 1.20
N ASP A 276 9.25 4.52 1.92
CA ASP A 276 9.55 5.91 1.58
C ASP A 276 11.03 6.17 1.31
N GLU A 277 11.23 7.10 0.39
CA GLU A 277 12.50 7.76 0.10
C GLU A 277 12.37 9.28 0.29
N THR A 278 13.50 9.97 0.35
CA THR A 278 13.50 11.43 0.48
C THR A 278 12.96 12.10 -0.76
N LEU A 279 12.15 13.14 -0.54
CA LEU A 279 11.68 14.06 -1.58
C LEU A 279 12.28 15.43 -1.31
N VAL A 280 12.82 16.05 -2.35
CA VAL A 280 13.49 17.36 -2.24
C VAL A 280 13.03 18.28 -3.38
N ALA A 281 13.28 19.59 -3.25
CA ALA A 281 13.08 20.53 -4.35
C ALA A 281 14.23 20.44 -5.36
N LEU A 282 13.94 20.58 -6.64
CA LEU A 282 14.91 20.49 -7.74
C LEU A 282 16.15 21.40 -7.53
N ASN A 283 15.93 22.60 -6.99
CA ASN A 283 16.97 23.58 -6.79
C ASN A 283 17.46 23.66 -5.32
N GLN A 284 17.01 22.76 -4.44
CA GLN A 284 17.38 22.73 -3.02
C GLN A 284 18.89 22.48 -2.81
N GLY A 285 19.52 21.71 -3.70
CA GLY A 285 20.93 21.35 -3.58
C GLY A 285 21.17 20.51 -2.32
N GLY A 286 22.09 20.97 -1.46
CA GLY A 286 22.37 20.35 -0.17
C GLY A 286 21.82 21.14 1.02
N GLU A 287 20.95 22.12 0.79
CA GLU A 287 20.34 22.92 1.86
C GLU A 287 19.28 22.12 2.61
N ASP A 288 19.20 22.30 3.93
CA ASP A 288 18.20 21.62 4.76
C ASP A 288 16.78 22.09 4.42
N GLY A 289 15.83 21.16 4.39
CA GLY A 289 14.42 21.46 4.15
C GLY A 289 13.78 22.39 5.17
N GLU A 290 14.35 22.51 6.39
CA GLU A 290 13.89 23.47 7.41
C GLU A 290 14.16 24.93 7.01
N VAL A 291 15.15 25.17 6.15
CA VAL A 291 15.56 26.52 5.73
C VAL A 291 15.29 26.81 4.26
N TYR A 292 15.22 25.78 3.42
CA TYR A 292 14.93 25.95 2.00
C TYR A 292 13.47 26.32 1.75
N THR A 293 13.23 27.39 0.99
CA THR A 293 11.88 27.80 0.58
C THR A 293 11.60 27.38 -0.86
N PHE A 294 10.57 26.56 -1.06
CA PHE A 294 10.12 26.14 -2.38
C PHE A 294 9.67 27.34 -3.24
N THR A 295 10.15 27.41 -4.48
CA THR A 295 9.90 28.54 -5.41
C THR A 295 9.11 28.07 -6.63
N ASP A 296 8.65 29.03 -7.46
CA ASP A 296 7.98 28.78 -8.75
C ASP A 296 8.88 28.10 -9.79
N LYS A 297 10.18 27.99 -9.55
CA LYS A 297 11.16 27.31 -10.39
C LYS A 297 11.44 25.87 -9.95
N ASP A 298 10.89 25.47 -8.83
CA ASP A 298 11.09 24.15 -8.28
C ASP A 298 10.07 23.13 -8.78
N LYS A 299 10.48 21.87 -8.73
CA LYS A 299 9.66 20.69 -8.80
C LYS A 299 10.06 19.79 -7.64
N VAL A 300 9.13 18.98 -7.14
CA VAL A 300 9.47 17.92 -6.21
C VAL A 300 10.11 16.77 -7.00
N ILE A 301 11.31 16.38 -6.56
CA ILE A 301 12.07 15.27 -7.13
C ILE A 301 12.43 14.26 -6.04
N THR A 302 12.75 13.02 -6.42
CA THR A 302 13.32 12.01 -5.54
C THR A 302 14.72 12.42 -5.09
N GLY A 303 14.97 12.40 -3.78
CA GLY A 303 16.24 12.80 -3.18
C GLY A 303 17.32 11.72 -3.25
N GLY A 304 16.89 10.44 -3.40
CA GLY A 304 17.77 9.30 -3.54
C GLY A 304 18.24 8.68 -2.22
N GLU A 305 17.67 9.06 -1.10
CA GLU A 305 17.96 8.46 0.21
C GLU A 305 16.73 7.69 0.71
N PHE A 306 16.94 6.43 1.06
CA PHE A 306 15.92 5.57 1.63
C PHE A 306 15.59 5.99 3.07
N ILE A 307 14.31 6.10 3.40
CA ILE A 307 13.84 6.50 4.73
C ILE A 307 13.40 5.27 5.53
N ILE A 308 12.45 4.49 5.01
CA ILE A 308 11.83 3.40 5.78
C ILE A 308 11.30 2.29 4.86
N LYS A 309 11.49 1.03 5.28
CA LYS A 309 10.78 -0.12 4.70
C LYS A 309 9.49 -0.34 5.48
N ASN A 310 8.35 -0.23 4.80
CA ASN A 310 7.03 -0.29 5.41
C ASN A 310 6.58 -1.75 5.63
N LEU A 311 7.23 -2.45 6.57
CA LEU A 311 6.96 -3.85 6.94
C LEU A 311 6.77 -3.96 8.45
N ASN A 312 6.05 -4.99 8.89
CA ASN A 312 5.80 -5.29 10.30
C ASN A 312 5.27 -4.05 11.07
N MET A 313 5.91 -3.68 12.20
CA MET A 313 5.50 -2.53 13.01
C MET A 313 5.50 -1.21 12.23
N ASN A 314 6.31 -1.07 11.18
CA ASN A 314 6.32 0.13 10.36
C ASN A 314 4.99 0.33 9.60
N LYS A 315 4.29 -0.77 9.21
CA LYS A 315 2.92 -0.67 8.67
C LYS A 315 1.96 -0.05 9.69
N VAL A 316 2.02 -0.48 10.94
CA VAL A 316 1.22 0.10 12.02
C VAL A 316 1.55 1.59 12.25
N THR A 317 2.85 1.91 12.25
CA THR A 317 3.31 3.30 12.40
C THR A 317 2.78 4.18 11.27
N SER A 318 2.89 3.74 10.02
CA SER A 318 2.40 4.50 8.87
C SER A 318 0.87 4.66 8.87
N ILE A 319 0.11 3.62 9.24
CA ILE A 319 -1.34 3.71 9.45
C ILE A 319 -1.66 4.81 10.47
N MET A 320 -1.03 4.80 11.64
CA MET A 320 -1.30 5.81 12.67
C MET A 320 -0.82 7.21 12.29
N THR A 321 0.25 7.33 11.52
CA THR A 321 0.78 8.63 11.10
C THR A 321 -0.04 9.26 9.98
N GLU A 322 -0.49 8.45 8.99
CA GLU A 322 -1.12 8.96 7.77
C GLU A 322 -2.65 8.88 7.81
N ILE A 323 -3.21 7.84 8.44
CA ILE A 323 -4.66 7.67 8.58
C ILE A 323 -5.15 8.21 9.93
N GLY A 324 -4.40 7.98 11.02
CA GLY A 324 -4.73 8.44 12.37
C GLY A 324 -5.88 7.68 13.05
N ILE A 325 -6.40 6.63 12.40
CA ILE A 325 -7.52 5.82 12.87
C ILE A 325 -7.11 4.35 12.78
N GLN A 326 -7.41 3.56 13.84
CA GLN A 326 -7.23 2.11 13.83
C GLN A 326 -8.20 1.49 12.82
N PRO A 327 -7.72 0.69 11.83
CA PRO A 327 -8.59 0.06 10.85
C PRO A 327 -9.54 -0.95 11.50
N VAL A 328 -10.68 -1.18 10.87
CA VAL A 328 -11.63 -2.23 11.30
C VAL A 328 -11.55 -3.48 10.40
N LEU A 329 -10.89 -3.37 9.25
CA LEU A 329 -10.56 -4.49 8.36
C LEU A 329 -9.11 -4.41 7.92
N SER A 330 -8.43 -5.55 7.89
CA SER A 330 -7.10 -5.69 7.27
C SER A 330 -7.02 -6.92 6.40
N PHE A 331 -6.24 -6.81 5.31
CA PHE A 331 -5.97 -7.88 4.36
C PHE A 331 -4.47 -7.96 4.12
N GLY A 332 -3.90 -9.15 4.26
CA GLY A 332 -2.48 -9.42 4.07
C GLY A 332 -2.23 -10.83 3.55
N ASN A 333 -0.96 -11.23 3.36
CA ASN A 333 -0.61 -12.56 2.86
C ASN A 333 0.65 -13.15 3.52
N SER A 334 1.33 -12.38 4.36
CA SER A 334 2.63 -12.76 4.87
C SER A 334 2.83 -12.39 6.34
N THR A 335 3.89 -12.92 6.96
CA THR A 335 4.27 -12.50 8.32
C THR A 335 4.69 -11.03 8.42
N GLY A 336 4.98 -10.39 7.29
CA GLY A 336 5.21 -8.94 7.22
C GLY A 336 3.96 -8.11 7.51
N ASP A 337 2.77 -8.74 7.40
CA ASP A 337 1.45 -8.11 7.63
C ASP A 337 0.87 -8.45 9.01
N ALA A 338 1.49 -9.40 9.73
CA ALA A 338 1.01 -9.86 11.02
C ALA A 338 0.79 -8.71 12.02
N ALA A 339 1.72 -7.76 12.08
CA ALA A 339 1.56 -6.59 12.94
C ALA A 339 0.36 -5.71 12.56
N MET A 340 0.05 -5.59 11.26
CA MET A 340 -1.12 -4.88 10.76
C MET A 340 -2.42 -5.63 11.12
N ALA A 341 -2.43 -6.96 10.97
CA ALA A 341 -3.55 -7.81 11.34
C ALA A 341 -3.84 -7.73 12.85
N GLU A 342 -2.81 -7.92 13.69
CA GLU A 342 -2.92 -7.81 15.15
C GLU A 342 -3.36 -6.41 15.58
N PHE A 343 -2.79 -5.35 14.99
CA PHE A 343 -3.20 -3.99 15.29
C PHE A 343 -4.67 -3.75 14.94
N THR A 344 -5.17 -4.33 13.86
CA THR A 344 -6.58 -4.21 13.46
C THR A 344 -7.52 -4.88 14.48
N THR A 345 -7.13 -6.04 15.01
CA THR A 345 -8.04 -6.87 15.84
C THR A 345 -7.86 -6.68 17.35
N THR A 346 -6.70 -6.14 17.81
CA THR A 346 -6.43 -6.01 19.25
C THR A 346 -7.01 -4.70 19.79
N ASP A 347 -7.79 -4.81 20.87
CA ASP A 347 -8.37 -3.66 21.62
C ASP A 347 -9.05 -2.62 20.72
N ASN A 348 -9.64 -3.05 19.61
CA ASN A 348 -10.34 -2.16 18.71
C ASN A 348 -11.67 -1.70 19.35
N LYS A 349 -11.98 -0.42 19.20
CA LYS A 349 -13.25 0.15 19.66
C LYS A 349 -14.46 -0.49 18.98
N TYR A 350 -14.29 -0.93 17.75
CA TYR A 350 -15.31 -1.52 16.91
C TYR A 350 -15.02 -2.99 16.61
N LYS A 351 -16.07 -3.72 16.22
CA LYS A 351 -15.89 -5.06 15.66
C LYS A 351 -14.93 -5.00 14.49
N SER A 352 -13.94 -5.87 14.47
CA SER A 352 -12.87 -5.84 13.46
C SER A 352 -12.47 -7.25 13.04
N LEU A 353 -11.98 -7.39 11.83
CA LEU A 353 -11.52 -8.67 11.26
C LEU A 353 -10.21 -8.48 10.50
N ALA A 354 -9.38 -9.52 10.51
CA ALA A 354 -8.19 -9.63 9.68
C ALA A 354 -8.31 -10.84 8.75
N PHE A 355 -8.01 -10.62 7.47
CA PHE A 355 -8.02 -11.64 6.42
C PHE A 355 -6.61 -11.88 5.91
N MET A 356 -6.20 -13.15 5.82
CA MET A 356 -4.87 -13.51 5.35
C MET A 356 -4.96 -14.45 4.16
N LEU A 357 -4.41 -14.03 3.02
CA LEU A 357 -4.38 -14.82 1.80
C LEU A 357 -3.35 -15.94 1.92
N CYS A 358 -3.78 -17.14 1.63
CA CYS A 358 -2.96 -18.35 1.59
C CYS A 358 -2.63 -18.67 0.13
N CYS A 359 -1.35 -18.65 -0.23
CA CYS A 359 -0.89 -18.91 -1.61
C CYS A 359 -0.89 -20.41 -1.95
N ASP A 360 -2.05 -21.06 -1.81
CA ASP A 360 -2.24 -22.51 -1.96
C ASP A 360 -2.58 -22.98 -3.38
N ASP A 361 -2.77 -22.06 -4.33
CA ASP A 361 -2.99 -22.40 -5.73
C ASP A 361 -1.67 -22.55 -6.48
N LEU A 362 -1.32 -23.80 -6.78
CA LEU A 362 -0.09 -24.15 -7.50
C LEU A 362 -0.27 -24.26 -9.02
N GLU A 363 -1.50 -24.13 -9.50
CA GLU A 363 -1.85 -24.28 -10.91
C GLU A 363 -2.10 -22.95 -11.61
N ARG A 364 -2.92 -22.10 -10.99
CA ARG A 364 -3.34 -20.82 -11.56
C ARG A 364 -2.44 -19.66 -11.11
N GLU A 365 -1.72 -19.84 -9.96
CA GLU A 365 -0.84 -18.86 -9.35
C GLU A 365 0.56 -19.46 -9.10
N ASN A 366 1.56 -18.61 -8.87
CA ASN A 366 2.89 -19.01 -8.43
C ASN A 366 2.90 -19.32 -6.91
N GLY A 367 1.99 -20.19 -6.50
CA GLY A 367 1.75 -20.54 -5.11
C GLY A 367 2.89 -21.31 -4.45
N ASN A 368 2.83 -21.39 -3.12
CA ASN A 368 3.82 -22.10 -2.30
C ASN A 368 3.11 -22.84 -1.17
N ALA A 369 3.04 -24.18 -1.29
CA ALA A 369 2.31 -25.03 -0.34
C ALA A 369 2.79 -24.87 1.11
N SER A 370 4.10 -24.79 1.35
CA SER A 370 4.65 -24.65 2.72
C SER A 370 4.37 -23.27 3.31
N LYS A 371 4.41 -22.20 2.47
CA LYS A 371 4.03 -20.85 2.90
C LYS A 371 2.54 -20.78 3.22
N ALA A 372 1.70 -21.42 2.39
CA ALA A 372 0.26 -21.48 2.59
C ALA A 372 -0.10 -22.24 3.88
N GLU A 373 0.47 -23.43 4.12
CA GLU A 373 0.28 -24.20 5.34
C GLU A 373 0.60 -23.38 6.58
N LYS A 374 1.77 -22.73 6.59
CA LYS A 374 2.17 -21.86 7.68
C LYS A 374 1.17 -20.70 7.90
N MET A 375 0.61 -20.12 6.83
CA MET A 375 -0.36 -19.04 6.97
C MET A 375 -1.69 -19.56 7.51
N PHE A 376 -2.16 -20.75 7.10
CA PHE A 376 -3.33 -21.39 7.69
C PHE A 376 -3.14 -21.65 9.21
N ASP A 377 -1.95 -22.09 9.61
CA ASP A 377 -1.62 -22.30 11.03
C ASP A 377 -1.67 -20.99 11.82
N LEU A 378 -1.10 -19.89 11.28
CA LEU A 378 -1.17 -18.57 11.90
C LEU A 378 -2.60 -18.04 11.98
N CYS A 379 -3.41 -18.22 10.94
CA CYS A 379 -4.83 -17.85 10.99
C CYS A 379 -5.58 -18.58 12.12
N ASN A 380 -5.31 -19.87 12.32
CA ASN A 380 -5.90 -20.62 13.42
C ASN A 380 -5.36 -20.18 14.80
N GLU A 381 -4.08 -19.78 14.89
CA GLU A 381 -3.46 -19.34 16.14
C GLU A 381 -3.98 -17.96 16.59
N PHE A 382 -4.17 -17.04 15.67
CA PHE A 382 -4.51 -15.64 15.92
C PHE A 382 -5.99 -15.28 15.63
N ASP A 383 -6.82 -16.26 15.31
CA ASP A 383 -8.24 -16.06 14.94
C ASP A 383 -8.43 -15.13 13.74
N TRP A 384 -7.47 -15.15 12.79
CA TRP A 384 -7.60 -14.47 11.51
C TRP A 384 -8.38 -15.33 10.51
N ILE A 385 -9.01 -14.70 9.54
CA ILE A 385 -9.77 -15.39 8.50
C ILE A 385 -8.83 -15.75 7.34
N ALA A 386 -8.63 -17.03 7.13
CA ALA A 386 -7.85 -17.52 6.01
C ALA A 386 -8.62 -17.41 4.69
N VAL A 387 -7.96 -16.94 3.63
CA VAL A 387 -8.47 -16.91 2.26
C VAL A 387 -7.68 -17.91 1.42
N SER A 388 -8.32 -18.97 0.93
CA SER A 388 -7.71 -19.96 0.05
C SER A 388 -7.84 -19.51 -1.40
N MET A 389 -6.75 -19.13 -2.04
CA MET A 389 -6.77 -18.76 -3.47
C MET A 389 -7.29 -19.90 -4.34
N LYS A 390 -7.03 -21.15 -3.94
CA LYS A 390 -7.42 -22.35 -4.65
C LYS A 390 -8.92 -22.67 -4.53
N ASN A 391 -9.48 -22.52 -3.32
CA ASN A 391 -10.82 -23.02 -3.01
C ASN A 391 -11.87 -21.91 -2.97
N ASP A 392 -11.47 -20.68 -2.58
CA ASP A 392 -12.40 -19.57 -2.39
C ASP A 392 -12.65 -18.78 -3.67
N TRP A 393 -11.79 -18.93 -4.70
CA TRP A 393 -11.87 -18.14 -5.94
C TRP A 393 -12.20 -18.97 -7.16
N THR A 394 -13.12 -18.50 -7.99
CA THR A 394 -13.47 -19.12 -9.29
C THR A 394 -12.41 -18.84 -10.35
N THR A 395 -11.73 -17.70 -10.28
CA THR A 395 -10.61 -17.27 -11.13
C THR A 395 -9.61 -16.45 -10.31
N ILE A 396 -8.39 -16.25 -10.82
CA ILE A 396 -7.40 -15.33 -10.20
C ILE A 396 -7.27 -14.06 -11.05
N TYR A 397 -6.93 -14.19 -12.34
CA TYR A 397 -6.65 -13.08 -13.24
C TYR A 397 -7.71 -12.89 -14.35
N GLY A 398 -8.75 -13.71 -14.38
CA GLY A 398 -9.76 -13.71 -15.43
C GLY A 398 -9.48 -14.70 -16.56
N GLU A 399 -10.32 -14.65 -17.61
CA GLU A 399 -10.24 -15.55 -18.75
C GLU A 399 -8.98 -15.27 -19.60
N GLY A 400 -8.44 -16.32 -20.19
CA GLY A 400 -7.31 -16.22 -21.14
C GLY A 400 -5.93 -16.10 -20.50
N VAL A 401 -5.84 -15.88 -19.18
CA VAL A 401 -4.55 -15.85 -18.46
C VAL A 401 -4.19 -17.27 -17.99
N THR A 402 -2.97 -17.69 -18.29
CA THR A 402 -2.45 -18.99 -17.86
C THR A 402 -1.03 -18.88 -17.36
N ARG A 403 -0.73 -19.56 -16.25
CA ARG A 403 0.63 -19.65 -15.72
C ARG A 403 1.54 -20.42 -16.68
N LYS A 404 2.74 -19.93 -16.95
CA LYS A 404 3.79 -20.66 -17.65
C LYS A 404 4.36 -21.75 -16.73
N LYS A 405 4.60 -22.95 -17.28
CA LYS A 405 5.20 -24.09 -16.56
C LYS A 405 6.70 -24.06 -16.64
#